data_3a0c6899c7a1eb35c50c0f47a7d71101
#
_entry.id   3a0c6899c7a1eb35c50c0f47a7d71101
#
_cell.length_a   1.000
_cell.length_b   1.000
_cell.length_c   1.000
_cell.angle_alpha   90.00
_cell.angle_beta   90.00
_cell.angle_gamma   90.00
#
_symmetry.space_group_name_H-M   'P 1'
#
loop_
_entity.id
_entity.type
_entity.pdbx_description
1 polymer ?
#
loop_
_entity_poly.entity_id
_entity_poly.type
_entity_poly.pdbx_seq_one_letter_code
_entity_poly.pdbx_strand_id
1 'polypeptide(L)'
;QRGGLPASLSPAIQSRIVMRMSSDDYLSMGVAGDVLTADTPAGRGLRGPDEIQVAVLGGSTDPAKQARAIVKFGDAARRAGVAAAPAIESLAERVELRELPPMASDRPVLGVASSSLLPQTFQPSGTFVITGPSGSGRTTAVRTVCIATRRALPTAEYHLLTLRAASPVASLGIWASTSVGPQGAVDGARRLAKALRDRNDSTPVVVVLERADELTADAGEEDVEDLVRVCIERDHFVVAEADAQFFSGSYGLPSRLRTSRTGIVLHPEGSEGNQAFRTDLPSLDRSQLPAGRGFYVTKGTVELVQVAIP
;
A
#
# COMPACT_ATOMS: atom_id res chain seq x y z
N GLN A 1 -7.03 33.29 7.77
CA GLN A 1 -7.52 32.13 8.56
C GLN A 1 -6.31 31.37 9.10
N ARG A 2 -6.09 31.35 10.41
CA ARG A 2 -5.11 30.47 11.05
C ARG A 2 -5.52 29.01 10.72
N GLY A 3 -4.64 28.28 10.03
CA GLY A 3 -4.81 26.85 9.79
C GLY A 3 -5.22 26.42 8.38
N GLY A 4 -5.14 27.28 7.39
CA GLY A 4 -5.51 26.91 6.02
C GLY A 4 -4.53 25.98 5.29
N LEU A 5 -3.30 25.85 5.78
CA LEU A 5 -2.27 25.00 5.17
C LEU A 5 -1.58 24.15 6.24
N PRO A 6 -1.57 22.82 6.14
CA PRO A 6 -0.80 21.98 7.04
C PRO A 6 0.69 22.35 7.01
N ALA A 7 1.33 22.37 8.19
CA ALA A 7 2.75 22.72 8.31
C ALA A 7 3.66 21.83 7.45
N SER A 8 3.25 20.60 7.20
CA SER A 8 3.95 19.65 6.31
C SER A 8 3.93 20.04 4.84
N LEU A 9 2.94 20.81 4.38
CA LEU A 9 2.83 21.25 2.99
C LEU A 9 3.51 22.60 2.73
N SER A 10 3.71 23.43 3.78
CA SER A 10 4.30 24.75 3.63
C SER A 10 5.67 24.73 2.94
N PRO A 11 6.61 23.83 3.23
CA PRO A 11 7.90 23.76 2.54
C PRO A 11 7.81 23.37 1.06
N ALA A 12 6.77 22.63 0.67
CA ALA A 12 6.57 22.17 -0.71
C ALA A 12 6.05 23.30 -1.62
N ILE A 13 5.49 24.37 -1.05
CA ILE A 13 4.98 25.51 -1.83
C ILE A 13 6.11 26.54 -2.01
N GLN A 14 6.77 26.45 -3.14
CA GLN A 14 7.93 27.31 -3.45
C GLN A 14 7.51 28.71 -3.98
N SER A 15 6.37 28.81 -4.69
CA SER A 15 5.90 30.08 -5.24
C SER A 15 4.70 30.57 -4.46
N ARG A 16 4.82 31.76 -3.87
CA ARG A 16 3.80 32.37 -3.01
C ARG A 16 3.47 33.78 -3.46
N ILE A 17 2.20 34.12 -3.39
CA ILE A 17 1.72 35.48 -3.45
C ILE A 17 1.17 35.83 -2.06
N VAL A 18 1.84 36.76 -1.37
CA VAL A 18 1.45 37.19 -0.04
C VAL A 18 0.56 38.41 -0.16
N MET A 19 -0.71 38.27 0.18
CA MET A 19 -1.70 39.35 0.20
C MET A 19 -1.75 40.00 1.58
N ARG A 20 -2.56 41.04 1.78
CA ARG A 20 -2.76 41.67 3.08
C ARG A 20 -3.28 40.65 4.12
N MET A 21 -2.57 40.54 5.24
CA MET A 21 -2.90 39.65 6.37
C MET A 21 -2.55 40.31 7.71
N SER A 22 -2.65 39.59 8.82
CA SER A 22 -2.24 40.10 10.13
C SER A 22 -0.71 40.18 10.23
N SER A 23 -0.20 41.06 11.09
CA SER A 23 1.25 41.27 11.28
C SER A 23 1.99 39.98 11.65
N ASP A 24 1.39 39.13 12.49
CA ASP A 24 1.99 37.87 12.95
C ASP A 24 2.07 36.83 11.82
N ASP A 25 1.17 36.89 10.84
CA ASP A 25 1.13 35.96 9.73
C ASP A 25 2.20 36.30 8.69
N TYR A 26 2.61 37.60 8.54
CA TYR A 26 3.69 38.00 7.64
C TYR A 26 5.03 37.38 8.01
N LEU A 27 5.37 37.32 9.30
CA LEU A 27 6.61 36.71 9.75
C LEU A 27 6.68 35.22 9.39
N SER A 28 5.55 34.53 9.47
CA SER A 28 5.46 33.09 9.07
C SER A 28 5.66 32.88 7.57
N MET A 29 5.41 33.91 6.77
CA MET A 29 5.60 33.89 5.30
C MET A 29 6.95 34.45 4.86
N GLY A 30 7.81 34.87 5.80
CA GLY A 30 9.12 35.46 5.51
C GLY A 30 9.04 36.88 4.93
N VAL A 31 7.97 37.64 5.23
CA VAL A 31 7.74 39.01 4.79
C VAL A 31 7.76 39.94 6.00
N ALA A 32 8.34 41.12 5.85
CA ALA A 32 8.30 42.15 6.90
C ALA A 32 6.87 42.66 7.10
N GLY A 33 6.44 42.83 8.37
CA GLY A 33 5.05 43.10 8.73
C GLY A 33 4.51 44.48 8.35
N ASP A 34 5.34 45.39 7.86
CA ASP A 34 5.02 46.77 7.51
C ASP A 34 4.92 47.04 5.99
N VAL A 35 5.17 46.05 5.14
CA VAL A 35 5.22 46.20 3.68
C VAL A 35 3.81 46.37 3.09
N LEU A 36 2.81 45.66 3.62
CA LEU A 36 1.42 45.77 3.18
C LEU A 36 0.57 46.31 4.33
N THR A 37 0.19 47.57 4.26
CA THR A 37 -0.57 48.32 5.30
C THR A 37 -2.08 48.20 5.12
N ALA A 38 -2.85 48.77 6.06
CA ALA A 38 -4.30 48.80 5.98
C ALA A 38 -4.81 49.56 4.73
N ASP A 39 -4.03 50.54 4.25
CA ASP A 39 -4.32 51.36 3.07
C ASP A 39 -3.98 50.69 1.75
N THR A 40 -3.29 49.55 1.80
CA THR A 40 -2.93 48.77 0.60
C THR A 40 -4.18 48.36 -0.18
N PRO A 41 -4.28 48.69 -1.49
CA PRO A 41 -5.46 48.38 -2.29
C PRO A 41 -5.77 46.87 -2.31
N ALA A 42 -7.06 46.54 -2.45
CA ALA A 42 -7.46 45.16 -2.63
C ALA A 42 -6.80 44.52 -3.88
N GLY A 43 -6.25 43.29 -3.72
CA GLY A 43 -5.54 42.59 -4.78
C GLY A 43 -4.05 42.96 -4.90
N ARG A 44 -3.56 43.92 -4.12
CA ARG A 44 -2.13 44.24 -4.01
C ARG A 44 -1.45 43.21 -3.11
N GLY A 45 -0.30 42.71 -3.54
CA GLY A 45 0.44 41.68 -2.80
C GLY A 45 1.91 41.65 -3.20
N LEU A 46 2.67 40.72 -2.60
CA LEU A 46 4.09 40.49 -2.86
C LEU A 46 4.31 39.11 -3.48
N ARG A 47 5.18 39.01 -4.47
CA ARG A 47 5.74 37.79 -5.00
C ARG A 47 7.27 37.84 -4.86
N GLY A 48 7.79 37.20 -3.81
CA GLY A 48 9.17 37.45 -3.42
C GLY A 48 9.38 38.93 -3.07
N PRO A 49 10.39 39.61 -3.65
CA PRO A 49 10.65 41.05 -3.41
C PRO A 49 9.72 41.98 -4.22
N ASP A 50 8.99 41.44 -5.20
CA ASP A 50 8.22 42.27 -6.15
C ASP A 50 6.82 42.52 -5.66
N GLU A 51 6.40 43.79 -5.71
CA GLU A 51 5.00 44.18 -5.50
C GLU A 51 4.20 43.89 -6.76
N ILE A 52 3.05 43.23 -6.58
CA ILE A 52 2.15 42.84 -7.67
C ILE A 52 0.72 43.32 -7.43
N GLN A 53 0.01 43.52 -8.51
CA GLN A 53 -1.44 43.72 -8.49
C GLN A 53 -2.13 42.55 -9.17
N VAL A 54 -2.91 41.79 -8.41
CA VAL A 54 -3.69 40.68 -8.97
C VAL A 54 -4.84 41.25 -9.81
N ALA A 55 -4.89 40.81 -11.07
CA ALA A 55 -5.95 41.16 -11.98
C ALA A 55 -7.26 40.45 -11.60
N VAL A 56 -8.37 41.12 -11.81
CA VAL A 56 -9.72 40.58 -11.59
C VAL A 56 -10.40 40.25 -12.91
N LEU A 57 -10.93 39.04 -13.01
CA LEU A 57 -11.72 38.65 -14.17
C LEU A 57 -13.10 39.35 -14.11
N GLY A 58 -13.52 39.98 -15.24
CA GLY A 58 -14.79 40.68 -15.34
C GLY A 58 -14.75 42.13 -14.87
N GLY A 59 -13.57 42.70 -14.56
CA GLY A 59 -13.38 44.12 -14.28
C GLY A 59 -14.06 44.64 -13.00
N SER A 60 -14.40 43.79 -12.06
CA SER A 60 -15.07 44.16 -10.80
C SER A 60 -14.45 43.46 -9.59
N THR A 61 -14.30 44.19 -8.49
CA THR A 61 -13.85 43.64 -7.20
C THR A 61 -14.97 42.99 -6.38
N ASP A 62 -16.22 43.07 -6.86
CA ASP A 62 -17.37 42.38 -6.26
C ASP A 62 -17.22 40.86 -6.41
N PRO A 63 -17.15 40.08 -5.31
CA PRO A 63 -16.94 38.62 -5.37
C PRO A 63 -18.01 37.87 -6.18
N ALA A 64 -19.25 38.31 -6.14
CA ALA A 64 -20.34 37.67 -6.89
C ALA A 64 -20.22 37.92 -8.40
N LYS A 65 -19.74 39.11 -8.81
CA LYS A 65 -19.47 39.42 -10.22
C LYS A 65 -18.24 38.66 -10.71
N GLN A 66 -17.19 38.55 -9.90
CA GLN A 66 -16.01 37.76 -10.23
C GLN A 66 -16.37 36.27 -10.41
N ALA A 67 -17.15 35.69 -9.49
CA ALA A 67 -17.60 34.30 -9.60
C ALA A 67 -18.34 34.04 -10.91
N ARG A 68 -19.27 34.91 -11.27
CA ARG A 68 -19.99 34.84 -12.57
C ARG A 68 -19.05 34.97 -13.78
N ALA A 69 -18.05 35.84 -13.70
CA ALA A 69 -17.09 36.03 -14.77
C ALA A 69 -16.18 34.78 -14.95
N ILE A 70 -15.77 34.15 -13.85
CA ILE A 70 -15.01 32.89 -13.84
C ILE A 70 -15.82 31.76 -14.48
N VAL A 71 -17.08 31.59 -14.08
CA VAL A 71 -17.99 30.60 -14.69
C VAL A 71 -18.12 30.82 -16.19
N LYS A 72 -18.42 32.09 -16.61
CA LYS A 72 -18.53 32.44 -18.03
C LYS A 72 -17.26 32.17 -18.81
N PHE A 73 -16.10 32.44 -18.23
CA PHE A 73 -14.80 32.13 -18.82
C PHE A 73 -14.61 30.60 -18.98
N GLY A 74 -14.91 29.82 -17.95
CA GLY A 74 -14.84 28.36 -18.01
C GLY A 74 -15.76 27.73 -19.04
N ASP A 75 -16.97 28.27 -19.18
CA ASP A 75 -17.94 27.87 -20.20
C ASP A 75 -17.45 28.21 -21.62
N ALA A 76 -16.80 29.34 -21.80
CA ALA A 76 -16.22 29.73 -23.09
C ALA A 76 -15.03 28.82 -23.44
N ALA A 77 -14.17 28.53 -22.47
CA ALA A 77 -13.04 27.61 -22.67
C ALA A 77 -13.51 26.19 -23.07
N ARG A 78 -14.53 25.65 -22.39
CA ARG A 78 -15.16 24.37 -22.72
C ARG A 78 -15.72 24.35 -24.14
N ARG A 79 -16.45 25.41 -24.53
CA ARG A 79 -16.99 25.54 -25.91
C ARG A 79 -15.88 25.66 -26.97
N ALA A 80 -14.72 26.22 -26.61
CA ALA A 80 -13.56 26.30 -27.47
C ALA A 80 -12.74 24.98 -27.53
N GLY A 81 -13.20 23.90 -26.87
CA GLY A 81 -12.53 22.61 -26.88
C GLY A 81 -11.28 22.53 -25.98
N VAL A 82 -11.11 23.50 -25.07
CA VAL A 82 -10.01 23.43 -24.08
C VAL A 82 -10.27 22.28 -23.15
N ALA A 83 -9.32 21.35 -23.04
CA ALA A 83 -9.43 20.19 -22.16
C ALA A 83 -9.53 20.66 -20.69
N ALA A 84 -10.38 19.99 -19.92
CA ALA A 84 -10.43 20.22 -18.47
C ALA A 84 -9.11 19.78 -17.83
N ALA A 85 -8.74 20.44 -16.72
CA ALA A 85 -7.66 19.93 -15.90
C ALA A 85 -7.97 18.48 -15.47
N PRO A 86 -6.95 17.59 -15.39
CA PRO A 86 -7.15 16.25 -14.86
C PRO A 86 -7.80 16.32 -13.47
N ALA A 87 -8.72 15.39 -13.20
CA ALA A 87 -9.29 15.26 -11.87
C ALA A 87 -8.19 14.86 -10.87
N ILE A 88 -8.25 15.40 -9.67
CA ILE A 88 -7.43 14.90 -8.57
C ILE A 88 -8.11 13.63 -8.07
N GLU A 89 -7.58 12.51 -8.49
CA GLU A 89 -8.09 11.20 -8.09
C GLU A 89 -7.49 10.78 -6.74
N SER A 90 -8.22 9.95 -6.02
CA SER A 90 -7.77 9.34 -4.77
C SER A 90 -7.83 7.82 -4.88
N LEU A 91 -6.99 7.15 -4.08
CA LEU A 91 -6.99 5.69 -4.03
C LEU A 91 -8.35 5.19 -3.54
N ALA A 92 -9.04 4.40 -4.36
CA ALA A 92 -10.36 3.84 -4.05
C ALA A 92 -10.32 3.02 -2.74
N GLU A 93 -11.39 3.07 -1.95
CA GLU A 93 -11.51 2.30 -0.72
C GLU A 93 -11.71 0.81 -0.98
N ARG A 94 -12.26 0.48 -2.14
CA ARG A 94 -12.53 -0.90 -2.57
C ARG A 94 -12.12 -1.07 -4.03
N VAL A 95 -11.38 -2.13 -4.30
CA VAL A 95 -10.92 -2.51 -5.64
C VAL A 95 -11.21 -3.99 -5.84
N GLU A 96 -11.91 -4.36 -6.90
CA GLU A 96 -12.17 -5.76 -7.23
C GLU A 96 -11.04 -6.33 -8.10
N LEU A 97 -10.53 -7.49 -7.74
CA LEU A 97 -9.42 -8.13 -8.48
C LEU A 97 -9.79 -8.44 -9.94
N ARG A 98 -11.09 -8.69 -10.22
CA ARG A 98 -11.59 -8.95 -11.58
C ARG A 98 -11.56 -7.71 -12.48
N GLU A 99 -11.52 -6.51 -11.91
CA GLU A 99 -11.47 -5.23 -12.64
C GLU A 99 -10.03 -4.84 -12.99
N LEU A 100 -9.05 -5.51 -12.38
CA LEU A 100 -7.64 -5.31 -12.66
C LEU A 100 -7.14 -6.31 -13.72
N PRO A 101 -6.12 -5.93 -14.49
CA PRO A 101 -5.47 -6.87 -15.39
C PRO A 101 -4.88 -8.04 -14.58
N PRO A 102 -4.89 -9.27 -15.11
CA PRO A 102 -4.32 -10.42 -14.41
C PRO A 102 -2.82 -10.26 -14.15
N MET A 103 -2.13 -9.56 -15.03
CA MET A 103 -0.72 -9.24 -14.97
C MET A 103 -0.45 -7.80 -15.44
N ALA A 104 0.57 -7.18 -14.86
CA ALA A 104 1.16 -5.95 -15.35
C ALA A 104 2.69 -6.07 -15.27
N SER A 105 3.40 -5.67 -16.33
CA SER A 105 4.86 -5.83 -16.43
C SER A 105 5.32 -7.27 -16.13
N ASP A 106 4.62 -8.27 -16.67
CA ASP A 106 4.87 -9.72 -16.49
C ASP A 106 4.82 -10.20 -15.03
N ARG A 107 4.08 -9.49 -14.18
CA ARG A 107 3.91 -9.84 -12.75
C ARG A 107 2.45 -9.86 -12.35
N PRO A 108 2.07 -10.72 -11.39
CA PRO A 108 0.72 -10.72 -10.83
C PRO A 108 0.39 -9.40 -10.14
N VAL A 109 -0.87 -9.01 -10.24
CA VAL A 109 -1.39 -7.75 -9.69
C VAL A 109 -1.98 -7.99 -8.31
N LEU A 110 -1.54 -7.19 -7.32
CA LEU A 110 -1.97 -7.23 -5.93
C LEU A 110 -3.19 -6.33 -5.65
N GLY A 111 -3.23 -5.18 -6.30
CA GLY A 111 -4.18 -4.11 -6.06
C GLY A 111 -3.78 -2.85 -6.79
N VAL A 112 -4.02 -1.69 -6.19
CA VAL A 112 -3.73 -0.38 -6.77
C VAL A 112 -2.77 0.40 -5.85
N ALA A 113 -1.74 1.01 -6.43
CA ALA A 113 -0.79 1.88 -5.74
C ALA A 113 -1.35 3.28 -5.54
N SER A 114 -1.05 3.92 -4.40
CA SER A 114 -1.52 5.28 -4.09
C SER A 114 -0.80 6.35 -4.90
N SER A 115 0.49 6.18 -5.14
CA SER A 115 1.33 7.19 -5.80
C SER A 115 0.99 7.40 -7.27
N SER A 116 0.51 6.35 -7.95
CA SER A 116 0.27 6.35 -9.39
C SER A 116 -1.17 6.04 -9.78
N LEU A 117 -1.96 5.48 -8.87
CA LEU A 117 -3.28 4.89 -9.12
C LEU A 117 -3.28 3.78 -10.18
N LEU A 118 -2.11 3.19 -10.41
CA LEU A 118 -1.92 2.08 -11.34
C LEU A 118 -1.88 0.73 -10.60
N PRO A 119 -2.02 -0.40 -11.33
CA PRO A 119 -1.90 -1.72 -10.74
C PRO A 119 -0.56 -1.92 -10.02
N GLN A 120 -0.61 -2.24 -8.73
CA GLN A 120 0.55 -2.66 -7.95
C GLN A 120 0.83 -4.14 -8.20
N THR A 121 2.03 -4.46 -8.59
CA THR A 121 2.47 -5.84 -8.85
C THR A 121 3.41 -6.35 -7.78
N PHE A 122 3.60 -7.67 -7.73
CA PHE A 122 4.59 -8.33 -6.88
C PHE A 122 5.32 -9.45 -7.62
N GLN A 123 6.48 -9.85 -7.11
CA GLN A 123 7.24 -10.98 -7.65
C GLN A 123 6.83 -12.26 -6.89
N PRO A 124 6.31 -13.31 -7.58
CA PRO A 124 5.91 -14.55 -6.95
C PRO A 124 7.12 -15.51 -6.78
N SER A 125 8.11 -15.10 -6.01
CA SER A 125 9.31 -15.90 -5.70
C SER A 125 9.83 -15.58 -4.30
N GLY A 126 10.52 -16.52 -3.67
CA GLY A 126 11.01 -16.39 -2.31
C GLY A 126 9.89 -16.31 -1.28
N THR A 127 9.97 -15.38 -0.32
CA THR A 127 8.98 -15.24 0.75
C THR A 127 8.18 -13.94 0.62
N PHE A 128 6.88 -14.03 0.87
CA PHE A 128 5.94 -12.91 0.89
C PHE A 128 5.16 -12.89 2.21
N VAL A 129 5.38 -11.89 3.01
CA VAL A 129 4.78 -11.78 4.35
C VAL A 129 3.51 -10.91 4.29
N ILE A 130 2.46 -11.36 4.96
CA ILE A 130 1.22 -10.60 5.15
C ILE A 130 0.97 -10.45 6.64
N THR A 131 0.91 -9.21 7.12
CA THR A 131 0.66 -8.92 8.52
C THR A 131 -0.28 -7.73 8.71
N GLY A 132 -0.78 -7.57 9.92
CA GLY A 132 -1.70 -6.51 10.32
C GLY A 132 -2.63 -6.98 11.43
N PRO A 133 -3.39 -6.09 12.06
CA PRO A 133 -4.31 -6.44 13.12
C PRO A 133 -5.51 -7.25 12.63
N SER A 134 -6.25 -7.82 13.55
CA SER A 134 -7.54 -8.47 13.25
C SER A 134 -8.49 -7.49 12.56
N GLY A 135 -9.20 -7.98 11.52
CA GLY A 135 -10.13 -7.13 10.74
C GLY A 135 -9.48 -6.25 9.67
N SER A 136 -8.15 -6.16 9.58
CA SER A 136 -7.45 -5.37 8.55
C SER A 136 -7.56 -5.92 7.13
N GLY A 137 -8.01 -7.18 6.96
CA GLY A 137 -8.15 -7.84 5.66
C GLY A 137 -7.03 -8.84 5.34
N ARG A 138 -6.25 -9.32 6.32
CA ARG A 138 -5.16 -10.30 6.12
C ARG A 138 -5.60 -11.52 5.29
N THR A 139 -6.67 -12.19 5.69
CA THR A 139 -7.22 -13.37 4.99
C THR A 139 -7.60 -13.04 3.54
N THR A 140 -8.18 -11.86 3.30
CA THR A 140 -8.50 -11.39 1.96
C THR A 140 -7.22 -11.16 1.14
N ALA A 141 -6.19 -10.55 1.74
CA ALA A 141 -4.91 -10.36 1.09
C ALA A 141 -4.22 -11.68 0.71
N VAL A 142 -4.25 -12.70 1.60
CA VAL A 142 -3.76 -14.05 1.27
C VAL A 142 -4.49 -14.62 0.06
N ARG A 143 -5.82 -14.55 0.05
CA ARG A 143 -6.65 -15.02 -1.07
C ARG A 143 -6.32 -14.27 -2.37
N THR A 144 -6.15 -12.95 -2.30
CA THR A 144 -5.77 -12.11 -3.44
C THR A 144 -4.42 -12.53 -4.01
N VAL A 145 -3.40 -12.69 -3.16
CA VAL A 145 -2.08 -13.15 -3.57
C VAL A 145 -2.17 -14.53 -4.24
N CYS A 146 -2.90 -15.47 -3.65
CA CYS A 146 -3.08 -16.81 -4.22
C CYS A 146 -3.74 -16.77 -5.61
N ILE A 147 -4.84 -16.02 -5.75
CA ILE A 147 -5.58 -15.95 -7.03
C ILE A 147 -4.77 -15.18 -8.08
N ALA A 148 -4.13 -14.07 -7.71
CA ALA A 148 -3.27 -13.33 -8.61
C ALA A 148 -2.09 -14.18 -9.11
N THR A 149 -1.43 -14.91 -8.19
CA THR A 149 -0.36 -15.84 -8.55
C THR A 149 -0.87 -16.96 -9.46
N ARG A 150 -2.06 -17.53 -9.18
CA ARG A 150 -2.66 -18.58 -10.02
C ARG A 150 -2.96 -18.11 -11.44
N ARG A 151 -3.36 -16.84 -11.60
CA ARG A 151 -3.57 -16.25 -12.94
C ARG A 151 -2.25 -16.08 -13.70
N ALA A 152 -1.17 -15.73 -13.01
CA ALA A 152 0.15 -15.53 -13.60
C ALA A 152 0.91 -16.85 -13.81
N LEU A 153 0.74 -17.82 -12.92
CA LEU A 153 1.43 -19.13 -12.91
C LEU A 153 0.39 -20.26 -12.91
N PRO A 154 -0.33 -20.51 -13.98
CA PRO A 154 -1.42 -21.48 -14.03
C PRO A 154 -0.96 -22.94 -13.85
N THR A 155 0.32 -23.23 -14.12
CA THR A 155 0.91 -24.56 -13.96
C THR A 155 1.52 -24.82 -12.59
N ALA A 156 1.59 -23.80 -11.72
CA ALA A 156 2.16 -23.96 -10.38
C ALA A 156 1.29 -24.87 -9.50
N GLU A 157 1.95 -25.64 -8.64
CA GLU A 157 1.31 -26.46 -7.60
C GLU A 157 1.13 -25.63 -6.33
N TYR A 158 -0.04 -25.71 -5.71
CA TYR A 158 -0.39 -24.94 -4.53
C TYR A 158 -0.59 -25.84 -3.32
N HIS A 159 0.10 -25.54 -2.22
CA HIS A 159 0.01 -26.29 -0.98
C HIS A 159 -0.35 -25.35 0.17
N LEU A 160 -1.34 -25.74 0.97
CA LEU A 160 -1.81 -24.96 2.10
C LEU A 160 -1.51 -25.68 3.41
N LEU A 161 -0.90 -24.96 4.34
CA LEU A 161 -0.80 -25.32 5.75
C LEU A 161 -1.71 -24.35 6.53
N THR A 162 -2.72 -24.86 7.21
CA THR A 162 -3.74 -24.08 7.90
C THR A 162 -4.18 -24.73 9.20
N LEU A 163 -4.68 -23.96 10.16
CA LEU A 163 -5.29 -24.49 11.37
C LEU A 163 -6.69 -25.04 11.15
N ARG A 164 -7.42 -24.56 10.12
CA ARG A 164 -8.85 -24.84 9.96
C ARG A 164 -9.17 -25.27 8.54
N ALA A 165 -9.75 -26.45 8.38
CA ALA A 165 -10.19 -26.96 7.09
C ALA A 165 -11.24 -26.06 6.40
N ALA A 166 -12.06 -25.35 7.18
CA ALA A 166 -13.11 -24.46 6.69
C ALA A 166 -12.68 -22.99 6.62
N SER A 167 -11.38 -22.70 6.52
CA SER A 167 -10.92 -21.31 6.34
C SER A 167 -11.32 -20.77 4.95
N PRO A 168 -11.54 -19.45 4.81
CA PRO A 168 -11.80 -18.84 3.50
C PRO A 168 -10.63 -19.03 2.51
N VAL A 169 -9.40 -19.25 2.99
CA VAL A 169 -8.24 -19.58 2.17
C VAL A 169 -8.34 -21.01 1.67
N ALA A 170 -8.68 -21.97 2.55
CA ALA A 170 -8.84 -23.38 2.18
C ALA A 170 -9.93 -23.59 1.12
N SER A 171 -10.97 -22.75 1.12
CA SER A 171 -12.08 -22.84 0.16
C SER A 171 -11.77 -22.39 -1.27
N LEU A 172 -10.55 -21.94 -1.57
CA LEU A 172 -10.19 -21.45 -2.93
C LEU A 172 -10.20 -22.54 -4.01
N GLY A 173 -10.17 -23.82 -3.65
CA GLY A 173 -10.22 -24.93 -4.63
C GLY A 173 -9.02 -25.04 -5.58
N ILE A 174 -7.87 -24.46 -5.20
CA ILE A 174 -6.65 -24.45 -6.01
C ILE A 174 -5.57 -25.41 -5.48
N TRP A 175 -5.81 -26.04 -4.35
CA TRP A 175 -4.82 -26.76 -3.57
C TRP A 175 -4.52 -28.16 -4.11
N ALA A 176 -3.26 -28.43 -4.41
CA ALA A 176 -2.75 -29.79 -4.64
C ALA A 176 -2.72 -30.60 -3.33
N SER A 177 -2.43 -29.93 -2.20
CA SER A 177 -2.60 -30.51 -0.87
C SER A 177 -2.97 -29.45 0.17
N THR A 178 -3.73 -29.88 1.19
CA THR A 178 -4.06 -29.08 2.37
C THR A 178 -3.70 -29.86 3.62
N SER A 179 -2.88 -29.25 4.48
CA SER A 179 -2.46 -29.79 5.77
C SER A 179 -3.14 -28.99 6.88
N VAL A 180 -3.93 -29.67 7.73
CA VAL A 180 -4.82 -29.01 8.68
C VAL A 180 -4.37 -29.28 10.12
N GLY A 181 -4.38 -28.24 10.93
CA GLY A 181 -3.99 -28.28 12.34
C GLY A 181 -2.48 -28.31 12.55
N PRO A 182 -2.00 -28.14 13.80
CA PRO A 182 -0.56 -28.09 14.07
C PRO A 182 0.16 -29.37 13.64
N GLN A 183 -0.31 -30.54 14.04
CA GLN A 183 0.30 -31.82 13.65
C GLN A 183 0.22 -32.07 12.14
N GLY A 184 -0.93 -31.72 11.52
CA GLY A 184 -1.10 -31.82 10.07
C GLY A 184 -0.11 -30.91 9.31
N ALA A 185 0.16 -29.72 9.83
CA ALA A 185 1.12 -28.78 9.25
C ALA A 185 2.56 -29.32 9.33
N VAL A 186 2.96 -29.89 10.48
CA VAL A 186 4.26 -30.56 10.67
C VAL A 186 4.44 -31.71 9.68
N ASP A 187 3.48 -32.64 9.64
CA ASP A 187 3.54 -33.82 8.77
C ASP A 187 3.50 -33.42 7.29
N GLY A 188 2.72 -32.38 6.97
CA GLY A 188 2.64 -31.82 5.63
C GLY A 188 3.94 -31.14 5.20
N ALA A 189 4.52 -30.34 6.08
CA ALA A 189 5.79 -29.64 5.83
C ALA A 189 6.91 -30.68 5.57
N ARG A 190 7.02 -31.68 6.43
CA ARG A 190 8.04 -32.75 6.29
C ARG A 190 7.88 -33.52 4.97
N ARG A 191 6.66 -33.95 4.64
CA ARG A 191 6.36 -34.65 3.38
C ARG A 191 6.69 -33.78 2.17
N LEU A 192 6.26 -32.53 2.17
CA LEU A 192 6.46 -31.62 1.05
C LEU A 192 7.95 -31.25 0.89
N ALA A 193 8.66 -30.94 1.98
CA ALA A 193 10.09 -30.66 1.93
C ALA A 193 10.88 -31.82 1.33
N LYS A 194 10.56 -33.07 1.73
CA LYS A 194 11.17 -34.28 1.14
C LYS A 194 10.85 -34.37 -0.36
N ALA A 195 9.56 -34.27 -0.73
CA ALA A 195 9.14 -34.34 -2.13
C ALA A 195 9.84 -33.30 -3.01
N LEU A 196 9.99 -32.07 -2.50
CA LEU A 196 10.67 -30.99 -3.22
C LEU A 196 12.16 -31.24 -3.38
N ARG A 197 12.83 -31.86 -2.38
CA ARG A 197 14.26 -32.25 -2.51
C ARG A 197 14.48 -33.31 -3.57
N ASP A 198 13.57 -34.28 -3.62
CA ASP A 198 13.67 -35.43 -4.54
C ASP A 198 13.22 -35.07 -5.96
N ARG A 199 12.61 -33.89 -6.16
CA ARG A 199 12.04 -33.44 -7.43
C ARG A 199 13.13 -32.99 -8.41
N ASN A 200 13.01 -33.42 -9.67
CA ASN A 200 13.95 -33.09 -10.76
C ASN A 200 13.33 -32.17 -11.82
N ASP A 201 12.05 -31.81 -11.70
CA ASP A 201 11.39 -30.86 -12.60
C ASP A 201 11.45 -29.41 -12.06
N SER A 202 11.15 -28.44 -12.92
CA SER A 202 11.13 -27.01 -12.61
C SER A 202 9.73 -26.47 -12.39
N THR A 203 8.74 -27.33 -12.08
CA THR A 203 7.36 -26.87 -11.83
C THR A 203 7.34 -25.91 -10.64
N PRO A 204 6.84 -24.68 -10.81
CA PRO A 204 6.76 -23.74 -9.70
C PRO A 204 5.84 -24.27 -8.60
N VAL A 205 6.24 -24.09 -7.35
CA VAL A 205 5.44 -24.46 -6.18
C VAL A 205 5.14 -23.22 -5.35
N VAL A 206 3.90 -23.11 -4.90
CA VAL A 206 3.43 -22.06 -4.00
C VAL A 206 3.00 -22.69 -2.70
N VAL A 207 3.65 -22.33 -1.61
CA VAL A 207 3.32 -22.77 -0.26
C VAL A 207 2.69 -21.63 0.51
N VAL A 208 1.53 -21.85 1.10
CA VAL A 208 0.81 -20.87 1.90
C VAL A 208 0.75 -21.32 3.34
N LEU A 209 1.26 -20.50 4.24
CA LEU A 209 1.21 -20.65 5.68
C LEU A 209 0.17 -19.67 6.22
N GLU A 210 -1.04 -20.15 6.48
CA GLU A 210 -2.12 -19.36 7.09
C GLU A 210 -1.98 -19.41 8.61
N ARG A 211 -1.83 -18.24 9.26
CA ARG A 211 -1.59 -18.10 10.70
C ARG A 211 -0.33 -18.85 11.14
N ALA A 212 0.79 -18.52 10.51
CA ALA A 212 2.07 -19.19 10.75
C ALA A 212 2.50 -19.14 12.23
N ASP A 213 2.19 -18.07 12.96
CA ASP A 213 2.39 -17.89 14.40
C ASP A 213 1.66 -18.96 15.25
N GLU A 214 0.44 -19.29 14.90
CA GLU A 214 -0.35 -20.29 15.62
C GLU A 214 -0.07 -21.73 15.15
N LEU A 215 0.27 -21.90 13.87
CA LEU A 215 0.64 -23.22 13.33
C LEU A 215 1.87 -23.81 14.02
N THR A 216 2.78 -22.97 14.48
CA THR A 216 4.09 -23.36 15.02
C THR A 216 4.23 -23.07 16.51
N ALA A 217 3.17 -22.61 17.20
CA ALA A 217 3.21 -22.20 18.59
C ALA A 217 3.66 -23.29 19.56
N ASP A 218 3.24 -24.53 19.33
CA ASP A 218 3.44 -25.64 20.29
C ASP A 218 4.54 -26.62 19.87
N ALA A 219 4.72 -26.83 18.58
CA ALA A 219 5.72 -27.77 18.03
C ALA A 219 5.80 -27.64 16.50
N GLY A 220 6.91 -28.09 15.91
CA GLY A 220 7.03 -28.23 14.46
C GLY A 220 7.53 -26.99 13.72
N GLU A 221 8.01 -25.99 14.44
CA GLU A 221 8.65 -24.83 13.80
C GLU A 221 9.81 -25.25 12.90
N GLU A 222 10.63 -26.22 13.35
CA GLU A 222 11.78 -26.73 12.60
C GLU A 222 11.38 -27.36 11.26
N ASP A 223 10.30 -28.17 11.23
CA ASP A 223 9.83 -28.82 10.01
C ASP A 223 9.26 -27.81 9.00
N VAL A 224 8.54 -26.80 9.50
CA VAL A 224 8.00 -25.71 8.65
C VAL A 224 9.15 -24.79 8.17
N GLU A 225 10.12 -24.49 9.03
CA GLU A 225 11.31 -23.74 8.65
C GLU A 225 12.12 -24.49 7.57
N ASP A 226 12.29 -25.80 7.73
CA ASP A 226 12.98 -26.63 6.74
C ASP A 226 12.27 -26.62 5.38
N LEU A 227 10.93 -26.71 5.37
CA LEU A 227 10.14 -26.55 4.14
C LEU A 227 10.37 -25.18 3.49
N VAL A 228 10.30 -24.10 4.27
CA VAL A 228 10.53 -22.74 3.75
C VAL A 228 11.95 -22.60 3.19
N ARG A 229 12.94 -23.17 3.87
CA ARG A 229 14.33 -23.20 3.38
C ARG A 229 14.44 -23.88 2.02
N VAL A 230 13.84 -25.07 1.88
CA VAL A 230 13.84 -25.82 0.62
C VAL A 230 13.15 -25.04 -0.49
N CYS A 231 12.03 -24.38 -0.17
CA CYS A 231 11.32 -23.53 -1.14
C CYS A 231 12.20 -22.37 -1.63
N ILE A 232 12.91 -21.69 -0.73
CA ILE A 232 13.82 -20.58 -1.09
C ILE A 232 14.99 -21.09 -1.94
N GLU A 233 15.61 -22.20 -1.56
CA GLU A 233 16.75 -22.81 -2.29
C GLU A 233 16.39 -23.23 -3.73
N ARG A 234 15.10 -23.51 -3.97
CA ARG A 234 14.58 -23.97 -5.27
C ARG A 234 13.75 -22.93 -6.02
N ASP A 235 13.84 -21.65 -5.63
CA ASP A 235 13.09 -20.54 -6.24
C ASP A 235 11.55 -20.71 -6.22
N HIS A 236 11.03 -21.45 -5.25
CA HIS A 236 9.60 -21.56 -5.02
C HIS A 236 9.06 -20.35 -4.25
N PHE A 237 7.74 -20.19 -4.23
CA PHE A 237 7.08 -19.06 -3.61
C PHE A 237 6.41 -19.44 -2.31
N VAL A 238 6.71 -18.74 -1.21
CA VAL A 238 6.11 -18.93 0.10
C VAL A 238 5.34 -17.68 0.50
N VAL A 239 4.06 -17.83 0.79
CA VAL A 239 3.20 -16.79 1.35
C VAL A 239 2.93 -17.13 2.81
N ALA A 240 3.30 -16.23 3.71
CA ALA A 240 3.08 -16.43 5.15
C ALA A 240 2.23 -15.29 5.73
N GLU A 241 1.14 -15.65 6.39
CA GLU A 241 0.30 -14.71 7.13
C GLU A 241 0.46 -14.99 8.62
N ALA A 242 0.77 -13.94 9.39
CA ALA A 242 0.88 -14.00 10.84
C ALA A 242 0.70 -12.62 11.47
N ASP A 243 0.61 -12.59 12.81
CA ASP A 243 0.72 -11.35 13.58
C ASP A 243 2.12 -10.73 13.43
N ALA A 244 2.22 -9.41 13.48
CA ALA A 244 3.49 -8.71 13.29
C ALA A 244 4.53 -9.09 14.35
N GLN A 245 4.10 -9.34 15.58
CA GLN A 245 4.98 -9.73 16.67
C GLN A 245 5.72 -11.05 16.38
N PHE A 246 5.08 -11.99 15.70
CA PHE A 246 5.73 -13.25 15.27
C PHE A 246 7.00 -12.96 14.46
N PHE A 247 6.93 -12.00 13.55
CA PHE A 247 8.08 -11.64 12.70
C PHE A 247 9.20 -10.90 13.46
N SER A 248 9.04 -10.53 14.72
CA SER A 248 10.13 -9.92 15.52
C SER A 248 11.22 -10.90 15.90
N GLY A 249 10.97 -12.22 15.84
CA GLY A 249 11.94 -13.27 16.15
C GLY A 249 13.21 -13.16 15.33
N SER A 250 14.37 -13.29 16.00
CA SER A 250 15.69 -13.15 15.35
C SER A 250 16.20 -14.43 14.71
N TYR A 251 15.63 -15.57 15.05
CA TYR A 251 16.03 -16.91 14.61
C TYR A 251 14.82 -17.71 14.13
N GLY A 252 15.07 -18.90 13.58
CA GLY A 252 14.06 -19.86 13.17
C GLY A 252 13.17 -19.37 12.00
N LEU A 253 11.98 -19.88 11.95
CA LEU A 253 11.00 -19.61 10.91
C LEU A 253 10.69 -18.11 10.70
N PRO A 254 10.48 -17.27 11.74
CA PRO A 254 10.22 -15.84 11.55
C PRO A 254 11.35 -15.15 10.80
N SER A 255 12.60 -15.44 11.16
CA SER A 255 13.78 -14.87 10.50
C SER A 255 13.88 -15.31 9.04
N ARG A 256 13.58 -16.57 8.76
CA ARG A 256 13.58 -17.14 7.41
C ARG A 256 12.52 -16.49 6.52
N LEU A 257 11.31 -16.33 7.01
CA LEU A 257 10.21 -15.71 6.28
C LEU A 257 10.48 -14.23 5.91
N ARG A 258 11.30 -13.53 6.71
CA ARG A 258 11.69 -12.14 6.41
C ARG A 258 12.84 -11.99 5.42
N THR A 259 13.41 -13.08 4.92
CA THR A 259 14.62 -13.03 4.07
C THR A 259 14.42 -12.21 2.81
N SER A 260 13.28 -12.33 2.14
CA SER A 260 12.98 -11.57 0.91
C SER A 260 12.62 -10.10 1.17
N ARG A 261 12.29 -9.73 2.41
CA ARG A 261 11.85 -8.37 2.81
C ARG A 261 10.74 -7.84 1.88
N THR A 262 9.79 -8.72 1.55
CA THR A 262 8.71 -8.43 0.61
C THR A 262 7.38 -8.88 1.19
N GLY A 263 6.35 -8.04 1.06
CA GLY A 263 5.01 -8.36 1.53
C GLY A 263 4.14 -7.13 1.81
N ILE A 264 3.17 -7.27 2.71
CA ILE A 264 2.17 -6.25 3.02
C ILE A 264 2.02 -6.11 4.53
N VAL A 265 1.99 -4.87 4.99
CA VAL A 265 1.52 -4.51 6.33
C VAL A 265 0.19 -3.79 6.19
N LEU A 266 -0.89 -4.41 6.62
CA LEU A 266 -2.23 -3.82 6.61
C LEU A 266 -2.47 -3.05 7.92
N HIS A 267 -3.06 -1.86 7.83
CA HIS A 267 -3.40 -1.02 8.98
C HIS A 267 -2.26 -0.90 10.02
N PRO A 268 -1.03 -0.50 9.64
CA PRO A 268 0.09 -0.43 10.57
C PRO A 268 -0.17 0.56 11.72
N GLU A 269 0.32 0.21 12.92
CA GLU A 269 0.27 1.08 14.12
C GLU A 269 1.60 1.75 14.43
N GLY A 270 2.72 1.22 13.92
CA GLY A 270 4.04 1.81 14.18
C GLY A 270 5.21 0.88 13.87
N SER A 271 5.44 -0.16 14.67
CA SER A 271 6.67 -0.98 14.58
C SER A 271 6.60 -2.15 13.61
N GLU A 272 5.43 -2.45 13.04
CA GLU A 272 5.18 -3.65 12.23
C GLU A 272 6.07 -3.72 10.98
N GLY A 273 6.36 -2.58 10.38
CA GLY A 273 7.28 -2.49 9.24
C GLY A 273 8.69 -2.95 9.61
N ASN A 274 9.18 -2.53 10.76
CA ASN A 274 10.48 -2.96 11.29
C ASN A 274 10.45 -4.44 11.69
N GLN A 275 9.40 -4.90 12.35
CA GLN A 275 9.25 -6.29 12.77
C GLN A 275 9.24 -7.24 11.56
N ALA A 276 8.40 -6.97 10.56
CA ALA A 276 8.22 -7.86 9.42
C ALA A 276 9.23 -7.65 8.28
N PHE A 277 9.74 -6.42 8.07
CA PHE A 277 10.53 -6.09 6.87
C PHE A 277 11.84 -5.35 7.16
N ARG A 278 12.14 -5.02 8.42
CA ARG A 278 13.28 -4.14 8.81
C ARG A 278 13.23 -2.82 8.04
N THR A 279 12.03 -2.22 7.96
CA THR A 279 11.76 -1.01 7.17
C THR A 279 10.80 -0.13 7.95
N ASP A 280 11.12 1.16 8.09
CA ASP A 280 10.23 2.14 8.69
C ASP A 280 9.09 2.46 7.73
N LEU A 281 7.87 2.53 8.28
CA LEU A 281 6.68 2.88 7.52
C LEU A 281 6.28 4.32 7.82
N PRO A 282 5.74 5.06 6.83
CA PRO A 282 5.12 6.34 7.07
C PRO A 282 3.97 6.23 8.09
N SER A 283 3.83 7.24 8.95
CA SER A 283 2.71 7.32 9.88
C SER A 283 1.42 7.66 9.11
N LEU A 284 0.36 6.89 9.36
CA LEU A 284 -0.98 7.13 8.82
C LEU A 284 -2.00 7.20 9.94
N ASP A 285 -3.08 7.96 9.73
CA ASP A 285 -4.24 7.91 10.60
C ASP A 285 -5.03 6.62 10.32
N ARG A 286 -4.85 5.65 11.18
CA ARG A 286 -5.43 4.32 11.05
C ARG A 286 -6.95 4.33 11.03
N SER A 287 -7.59 5.27 11.71
CA SER A 287 -9.05 5.38 11.75
C SER A 287 -9.67 5.65 10.38
N GLN A 288 -8.88 6.16 9.43
CA GLN A 288 -9.29 6.48 8.08
C GLN A 288 -8.90 5.42 7.05
N LEU A 289 -8.28 4.31 7.48
CA LEU A 289 -7.87 3.25 6.56
C LEU A 289 -9.01 2.24 6.34
N PRO A 290 -9.49 2.05 5.10
CA PRO A 290 -10.43 0.98 4.78
C PRO A 290 -9.74 -0.39 4.87
N ALA A 291 -10.53 -1.46 5.05
CA ALA A 291 -9.99 -2.81 5.03
C ALA A 291 -9.22 -3.09 3.73
N GLY A 292 -8.06 -3.75 3.85
CA GLY A 292 -7.16 -4.00 2.72
C GLY A 292 -6.25 -2.82 2.36
N ARG A 293 -6.34 -1.67 3.05
CA ARG A 293 -5.39 -0.57 2.91
C ARG A 293 -4.14 -0.82 3.76
N GLY A 294 -2.97 -0.62 3.19
CA GLY A 294 -1.72 -0.82 3.91
C GLY A 294 -0.51 -0.52 3.05
N PHE A 295 0.66 -0.89 3.52
CA PHE A 295 1.90 -0.70 2.78
C PHE A 295 2.39 -2.00 2.15
N TYR A 296 2.59 -1.98 0.85
CA TYR A 296 3.42 -2.95 0.15
C TYR A 296 4.89 -2.58 0.36
N VAL A 297 5.66 -3.53 0.84
CA VAL A 297 7.10 -3.36 1.09
C VAL A 297 7.87 -4.33 0.21
N THR A 298 8.92 -3.85 -0.43
CA THR A 298 9.85 -4.71 -1.16
C THR A 298 11.26 -4.15 -1.06
N LYS A 299 12.16 -4.90 -0.40
CA LYS A 299 13.59 -4.57 -0.25
C LYS A 299 13.85 -3.13 0.23
N GLY A 300 13.00 -2.63 1.16
CA GLY A 300 13.10 -1.28 1.73
C GLY A 300 12.32 -0.19 0.97
N THR A 301 11.79 -0.47 -0.20
CA THR A 301 10.83 0.42 -0.87
C THR A 301 9.44 0.22 -0.28
N VAL A 302 8.72 1.32 -0.04
CA VAL A 302 7.40 1.33 0.61
C VAL A 302 6.41 2.05 -0.30
N GLU A 303 5.27 1.42 -0.57
CA GLU A 303 4.16 2.00 -1.35
C GLU A 303 2.83 1.78 -0.63
N LEU A 304 2.05 2.85 -0.46
CA LEU A 304 0.69 2.73 0.07
C LEU A 304 -0.20 2.09 -1.00
N VAL A 305 -0.92 1.04 -0.63
CA VAL A 305 -1.72 0.26 -1.58
C VAL A 305 -3.13 -0.02 -1.04
N GLN A 306 -4.08 -0.17 -1.94
CA GLN A 306 -5.34 -0.85 -1.68
C GLN A 306 -5.24 -2.25 -2.28
N VAL A 307 -5.20 -3.26 -1.44
CA VAL A 307 -5.23 -4.67 -1.86
C VAL A 307 -6.59 -4.97 -2.48
N ALA A 308 -6.58 -5.59 -3.65
CA ALA A 308 -7.82 -5.95 -4.33
C ALA A 308 -8.55 -7.10 -3.61
N ILE A 309 -9.86 -7.12 -3.74
CA ILE A 309 -10.73 -8.16 -3.22
C ILE A 309 -10.92 -9.21 -4.32
N PRO A 310 -10.76 -10.51 -4.01
CA PRO A 310 -10.93 -11.60 -4.97
C PRO A 310 -12.34 -11.71 -5.51
#